data_46104f3cc54247e0e3ffb7c565961663
#
_entry.id   46104f3cc54247e0e3ffb7c565961663
#
_cell.length_a   1.000
_cell.length_b   1.000
_cell.length_c   1.000
_cell.angle_alpha   90.00
_cell.angle_beta   90.00
_cell.angle_gamma   90.00
#
_symmetry.space_group_name_H-M   'P 1'
#
loop_
_entity.id
_entity.type
_entity.pdbx_description
1 polymer ?
#
loop_
_entity_poly.entity_id
_entity_poly.type
_entity_poly.pdbx_seq_one_letter_code
_entity_poly.pdbx_strand_id
1 'polypeptide(L)'
;AYQGPLLKIEDGNVNFAISGDIKFNIKKNGKLITGDCYKNYNLSKGDEVDIISTNNSVYGYFAVSGGFDIKNNFGSFSTHVRSNVGANNGNKIQKDEKFFIKDFKDKHANKSLKYMNSKIEYIRILKGTNFDYFFEQSIKEFTSKEFLVTKLSDRMGMRLQGPKIKNLKDTNIRSEGL
;
A
#
# COMPACT_ATOMS: atom_id res chain seq x y z
N ALA A 1 -2.74 1.66 -14.00
CA ALA A 1 -3.64 1.82 -12.85
C ALA A 1 -4.07 0.43 -12.37
N TYR A 2 -4.13 0.23 -11.06
CA TYR A 2 -4.57 -1.03 -10.46
C TYR A 2 -5.98 -0.82 -9.91
N GLN A 3 -6.87 -1.76 -10.20
CA GLN A 3 -8.23 -1.78 -9.67
C GLN A 3 -8.23 -2.35 -8.25
N GLY A 4 -9.02 -1.76 -7.35
CA GLY A 4 -9.30 -2.29 -6.02
C GLY A 4 -10.60 -3.09 -5.96
N PRO A 5 -11.00 -3.54 -4.76
CA PRO A 5 -12.25 -4.28 -4.57
C PRO A 5 -13.47 -3.36 -4.55
N LEU A 6 -14.62 -3.95 -4.90
CA LEU A 6 -15.93 -3.45 -4.51
C LEU A 6 -16.27 -4.03 -3.12
N LEU A 7 -16.51 -3.16 -2.16
CA LEU A 7 -16.86 -3.51 -0.78
C LEU A 7 -18.32 -3.16 -0.51
N LYS A 8 -19.03 -4.05 0.16
CA LYS A 8 -20.43 -3.83 0.58
C LYS A 8 -20.55 -3.97 2.08
N ILE A 9 -21.31 -3.08 2.70
CA ILE A 9 -21.64 -3.17 4.12
C ILE A 9 -22.80 -4.15 4.30
N GLU A 10 -22.52 -5.32 4.86
CA GLU A 10 -23.54 -6.34 5.06
C GLU A 10 -24.38 -6.10 6.31
N ASP A 11 -23.76 -5.55 7.36
CA ASP A 11 -24.45 -5.25 8.61
C ASP A 11 -23.79 -4.11 9.37
N GLY A 12 -24.58 -3.43 10.22
CA GLY A 12 -24.11 -2.34 11.07
C GLY A 12 -23.78 -1.04 10.33
N ASN A 13 -22.94 -0.24 10.99
CA ASN A 13 -22.44 1.03 10.48
C ASN A 13 -20.91 1.03 10.49
N VAL A 14 -20.32 1.58 9.45
CA VAL A 14 -18.86 1.63 9.25
C VAL A 14 -18.45 3.05 9.00
N ASN A 15 -17.49 3.55 9.79
CA ASN A 15 -16.76 4.76 9.46
C ASN A 15 -15.42 4.37 8.84
N PHE A 16 -15.15 4.86 7.63
CA PHE A 16 -13.93 4.54 6.90
C PHE A 16 -13.26 5.78 6.31
N ALA A 17 -12.00 5.64 5.96
CA ALA A 17 -11.23 6.60 5.18
C ALA A 17 -10.30 5.85 4.21
N ILE A 18 -10.01 6.50 3.09
CA ILE A 18 -9.01 6.01 2.13
C ILE A 18 -7.86 7.00 2.09
N SER A 19 -6.63 6.49 2.10
CA SER A 19 -5.42 7.27 1.88
C SER A 19 -4.65 6.76 0.67
N GLY A 20 -3.82 7.62 0.09
CA GLY A 20 -3.16 7.40 -1.19
C GLY A 20 -3.77 8.26 -2.29
N ASP A 21 -3.36 8.03 -3.52
CA ASP A 21 -3.94 8.70 -4.71
C ASP A 21 -4.89 7.70 -5.41
N ILE A 22 -6.10 7.59 -4.88
CA ILE A 22 -7.09 6.57 -5.23
C ILE A 22 -8.37 7.23 -5.76
N LYS A 23 -8.89 6.70 -6.85
CA LYS A 23 -10.23 7.02 -7.36
C LYS A 23 -11.21 5.98 -6.83
N PHE A 24 -12.25 6.44 -6.16
CA PHE A 24 -13.29 5.57 -5.64
C PHE A 24 -14.66 6.26 -5.62
N ASN A 25 -15.68 5.46 -5.70
CA ASN A 25 -17.06 5.90 -5.57
C ASN A 25 -17.71 5.26 -4.34
N ILE A 26 -18.68 5.96 -3.79
CA ILE A 26 -19.53 5.49 -2.70
C ILE A 26 -20.95 5.46 -3.22
N LYS A 27 -21.63 4.32 -3.07
CA LYS A 27 -23.06 4.22 -3.30
C LYS A 27 -23.74 4.20 -1.94
N LYS A 28 -24.37 5.31 -1.59
CA LYS A 28 -25.04 5.51 -0.31
C LYS A 28 -26.52 5.79 -0.53
N ASN A 29 -27.40 4.98 0.10
CA ASN A 29 -28.86 5.08 -0.08
C ASN A 29 -29.26 5.14 -1.57
N GLY A 30 -28.61 4.35 -2.42
CA GLY A 30 -28.84 4.31 -3.85
C GLY A 30 -28.23 5.47 -4.68
N LYS A 31 -27.67 6.48 -4.03
CA LYS A 31 -26.99 7.61 -4.70
C LYS A 31 -25.51 7.34 -4.83
N LEU A 32 -24.98 7.63 -6.01
CA LEU A 32 -23.53 7.53 -6.30
C LEU A 32 -22.86 8.86 -5.96
N ILE A 33 -21.77 8.78 -5.20
CA ILE A 33 -20.94 9.92 -4.76
C ILE A 33 -19.48 9.59 -5.08
N THR A 34 -18.76 10.50 -5.70
CA THR A 34 -17.30 10.39 -5.82
C THR A 34 -16.68 10.71 -4.47
N GLY A 35 -15.79 9.81 -4.00
CA GLY A 35 -15.11 9.98 -2.73
C GLY A 35 -13.79 10.73 -2.86
N ASP A 36 -13.43 11.43 -1.78
CA ASP A 36 -12.16 12.12 -1.62
C ASP A 36 -11.26 11.33 -0.67
N CYS A 37 -10.00 11.10 -1.04
CA CYS A 37 -9.01 10.56 -0.13
C CYS A 37 -8.77 11.48 1.07
N TYR A 38 -8.31 10.93 2.18
CA TYR A 38 -8.02 11.66 3.43
C TYR A 38 -9.24 12.30 4.11
N LYS A 39 -10.43 11.83 3.76
CA LYS A 39 -11.71 12.21 4.35
C LYS A 39 -12.43 10.97 4.83
N ASN A 40 -13.08 11.06 5.99
CA ASN A 40 -13.87 9.93 6.49
C ASN A 40 -15.33 9.99 6.03
N TYR A 41 -15.90 8.81 5.88
CA TYR A 41 -17.28 8.60 5.45
C TYR A 41 -17.95 7.58 6.37
N ASN A 42 -19.24 7.82 6.62
CA ASN A 42 -20.09 6.89 7.36
C ASN A 42 -21.00 6.14 6.38
N LEU A 43 -20.93 4.82 6.44
CA LEU A 43 -21.76 3.91 5.67
C LEU A 43 -22.62 3.06 6.58
N SER A 44 -23.74 2.62 6.06
CA SER A 44 -24.71 1.75 6.71
C SER A 44 -24.93 0.50 5.89
N LYS A 45 -25.64 -0.46 6.47
CA LYS A 45 -26.04 -1.70 5.78
C LYS A 45 -26.60 -1.41 4.38
N GLY A 46 -26.07 -2.11 3.39
CA GLY A 46 -26.44 -2.00 1.97
C GLY A 46 -25.63 -0.98 1.18
N ASP A 47 -24.93 -0.06 1.83
CA ASP A 47 -24.03 0.88 1.15
C ASP A 47 -22.79 0.17 0.58
N GLU A 48 -22.19 0.74 -0.46
CA GLU A 48 -21.07 0.15 -1.19
C GLU A 48 -19.94 1.16 -1.37
N VAL A 49 -18.69 0.66 -1.40
CA VAL A 49 -17.49 1.42 -1.79
C VAL A 49 -16.82 0.71 -2.95
N ASP A 50 -16.71 1.37 -4.07
CA ASP A 50 -16.06 0.86 -5.27
C ASP A 50 -14.70 1.54 -5.44
N ILE A 51 -13.63 0.80 -5.25
CA ILE A 51 -12.25 1.29 -5.44
C ILE A 51 -11.86 1.07 -6.90
N ILE A 52 -11.99 2.13 -7.70
CA ILE A 52 -11.89 2.07 -9.15
C ILE A 52 -10.44 1.88 -9.61
N SER A 53 -9.54 2.71 -9.12
CA SER A 53 -8.14 2.66 -9.55
C SER A 53 -7.22 3.48 -8.65
N THR A 54 -5.94 3.15 -8.70
CA THR A 54 -4.87 4.10 -8.32
C THR A 54 -4.66 5.11 -9.45
N ASN A 55 -4.18 6.30 -9.13
CA ASN A 55 -3.84 7.34 -10.09
C ASN A 55 -2.31 7.41 -10.28
N ASN A 56 -1.60 8.24 -9.52
CA ASN A 56 -0.15 8.38 -9.61
C ASN A 56 0.63 7.46 -8.65
N SER A 57 -0.05 6.76 -7.76
CA SER A 57 0.56 5.80 -6.84
C SER A 57 0.18 4.37 -7.21
N VAL A 58 0.95 3.41 -6.69
CA VAL A 58 0.65 1.97 -6.84
C VAL A 58 -0.19 1.46 -5.68
N TYR A 59 -0.07 2.09 -4.51
CA TYR A 59 -0.68 1.66 -3.26
C TYR A 59 -1.70 2.66 -2.75
N GLY A 60 -2.74 2.12 -2.13
CA GLY A 60 -3.70 2.86 -1.35
C GLY A 60 -4.10 2.05 -0.13
N TYR A 61 -4.63 2.73 0.88
CA TYR A 61 -4.98 2.12 2.14
C TYR A 61 -6.43 2.43 2.47
N PHE A 62 -7.19 1.38 2.75
CA PHE A 62 -8.55 1.46 3.26
C PHE A 62 -8.52 1.21 4.77
N ALA A 63 -8.96 2.18 5.54
CA ALA A 63 -8.98 2.11 6.99
C ALA A 63 -10.40 2.22 7.52
N VAL A 64 -10.72 1.47 8.57
CA VAL A 64 -12.01 1.52 9.26
C VAL A 64 -11.81 1.87 10.72
N SER A 65 -12.76 2.59 11.31
CA SER A 65 -12.76 2.88 12.75
C SER A 65 -12.87 1.56 13.54
N GLY A 66 -12.08 1.44 14.60
CA GLY A 66 -11.94 0.21 15.39
C GLY A 66 -10.99 -0.82 14.78
N GLY A 67 -10.70 -0.73 13.47
CA GLY A 67 -9.89 -1.70 12.75
C GLY A 67 -10.63 -2.98 12.42
N PHE A 68 -10.03 -3.79 11.57
CA PHE A 68 -10.55 -5.12 11.24
C PHE A 68 -10.29 -6.09 12.40
N ASP A 69 -11.26 -6.97 12.64
CA ASP A 69 -11.12 -8.05 13.63
C ASP A 69 -10.34 -9.21 12.99
N ILE A 70 -9.04 -9.12 13.04
CA ILE A 70 -8.12 -10.09 12.46
C ILE A 70 -7.12 -10.57 13.51
N LYS A 71 -6.67 -11.82 13.37
CA LYS A 71 -5.72 -12.43 14.27
C LYS A 71 -4.34 -11.78 14.14
N ASN A 72 -3.74 -11.47 15.29
CA ASN A 72 -2.33 -11.06 15.36
C ASN A 72 -1.43 -12.29 15.16
N ASN A 73 -0.44 -12.17 14.29
CA ASN A 73 0.57 -13.19 14.05
C ASN A 73 1.96 -12.58 14.25
N PHE A 74 2.71 -13.10 15.20
CA PHE A 74 4.06 -12.61 15.54
C PHE A 74 4.13 -11.10 15.85
N GLY A 75 3.12 -10.57 16.53
CA GLY A 75 3.04 -9.14 16.85
C GLY A 75 2.57 -8.25 15.69
N SER A 76 2.18 -8.82 14.55
CA SER A 76 1.75 -8.10 13.35
C SER A 76 0.35 -8.51 12.89
N PHE A 77 -0.38 -7.55 12.31
CA PHE A 77 -1.64 -7.77 11.60
C PHE A 77 -1.46 -7.82 10.08
N SER A 78 -0.23 -7.69 9.59
CA SER A 78 0.07 -7.73 8.15
C SER A 78 -0.04 -9.13 7.58
N THR A 79 -0.44 -9.22 6.32
CA THR A 79 -0.43 -10.47 5.55
C THR A 79 0.79 -10.51 4.65
N HIS A 80 1.58 -11.58 4.75
CA HIS A 80 2.71 -11.88 3.88
C HIS A 80 2.35 -13.05 2.97
N VAL A 81 1.78 -12.74 1.81
CA VAL A 81 1.19 -13.72 0.88
C VAL A 81 2.20 -14.74 0.39
N ARG A 82 3.46 -14.34 0.18
CA ARG A 82 4.52 -15.25 -0.32
C ARG A 82 4.84 -16.39 0.64
N SER A 83 4.72 -16.14 1.96
CA SER A 83 5.00 -17.14 3.00
C SER A 83 3.74 -17.73 3.61
N ASN A 84 2.55 -17.37 3.12
CA ASN A 84 1.26 -17.78 3.67
C ASN A 84 1.13 -17.50 5.19
N VAL A 85 1.63 -16.33 5.63
CA VAL A 85 1.61 -15.91 7.03
C VAL A 85 0.78 -14.64 7.20
N GLY A 86 0.04 -14.56 8.29
CA GLY A 86 -0.72 -13.37 8.67
C GLY A 86 -2.23 -13.53 8.58
N ALA A 87 -2.92 -12.40 8.46
CA ALA A 87 -4.37 -12.38 8.32
C ALA A 87 -4.84 -13.19 7.09
N ASN A 88 -6.08 -13.65 7.14
CA ASN A 88 -6.70 -14.42 6.07
C ASN A 88 -5.88 -15.68 5.67
N ASN A 89 -5.30 -16.37 6.67
CA ASN A 89 -4.42 -17.52 6.46
C ASN A 89 -3.28 -17.24 5.46
N GLY A 90 -2.78 -16.00 5.41
CA GLY A 90 -1.74 -15.56 4.50
C GLY A 90 -2.19 -15.32 3.07
N ASN A 91 -3.48 -15.33 2.78
CA ASN A 91 -4.02 -15.14 1.44
C ASN A 91 -4.38 -13.68 1.15
N LYS A 92 -4.46 -13.35 -0.15
CA LYS A 92 -5.08 -12.12 -0.62
C LYS A 92 -6.60 -12.19 -0.36
N ILE A 93 -7.24 -11.03 -0.26
CA ILE A 93 -8.69 -10.92 -0.23
C ILE A 93 -9.29 -11.59 -1.47
N GLN A 94 -10.28 -12.44 -1.24
CA GLN A 94 -10.99 -13.17 -2.29
C GLN A 94 -12.37 -12.54 -2.52
N LYS A 95 -12.97 -12.87 -3.67
CA LYS A 95 -14.34 -12.48 -3.96
C LYS A 95 -15.29 -13.09 -2.91
N ASP A 96 -16.28 -12.31 -2.50
CA ASP A 96 -17.33 -12.69 -1.55
C ASP A 96 -16.82 -13.01 -0.12
N GLU A 97 -15.60 -12.62 0.17
CA GLU A 97 -15.01 -12.77 1.49
C GLU A 97 -15.55 -11.71 2.46
N LYS A 98 -15.79 -12.13 3.71
CA LYS A 98 -16.36 -11.28 4.76
C LYS A 98 -15.33 -10.92 5.79
N PHE A 99 -15.29 -9.64 6.17
CA PHE A 99 -14.42 -9.12 7.21
C PHE A 99 -15.27 -8.52 8.32
N PHE A 100 -14.92 -8.85 9.55
CA PHE A 100 -15.51 -8.25 10.74
C PHE A 100 -14.70 -7.03 11.16
N ILE A 101 -15.41 -6.04 11.70
CA ILE A 101 -14.82 -4.81 12.22
C ILE A 101 -15.03 -4.80 13.72
N LYS A 102 -14.02 -4.40 14.47
CA LYS A 102 -14.13 -4.27 15.93
C LYS A 102 -15.07 -3.12 16.29
N ASP A 103 -15.84 -3.31 17.34
CA ASP A 103 -16.69 -2.25 17.87
C ASP A 103 -15.87 -1.01 18.24
N PHE A 104 -16.37 0.13 17.80
CA PHE A 104 -15.74 1.41 18.06
C PHE A 104 -16.78 2.43 18.55
N LYS A 105 -16.60 2.92 19.77
CA LYS A 105 -17.58 3.80 20.46
C LYS A 105 -17.37 5.30 20.25
N ASP A 106 -16.52 5.73 19.30
CA ASP A 106 -16.24 7.14 19.12
C ASP A 106 -17.34 7.87 18.33
N LYS A 107 -17.55 9.14 18.68
CA LYS A 107 -18.47 10.01 17.93
C LYS A 107 -17.88 10.27 16.55
N HIS A 108 -18.57 9.81 15.53
CA HIS A 108 -18.18 9.95 14.13
C HIS A 108 -18.24 11.42 13.68
N ALA A 109 -17.26 12.22 14.05
CA ALA A 109 -17.11 13.55 13.49
C ALA A 109 -16.61 13.42 12.04
N ASN A 110 -17.18 14.20 11.12
CA ASN A 110 -16.65 14.34 9.78
C ASN A 110 -15.28 15.01 9.86
N LYS A 111 -14.22 14.27 9.53
CA LYS A 111 -12.84 14.75 9.56
C LYS A 111 -12.26 14.67 8.15
N SER A 112 -11.43 15.62 7.81
CA SER A 112 -10.62 15.59 6.61
C SER A 112 -9.20 16.04 6.95
N LEU A 113 -8.22 15.42 6.32
CA LEU A 113 -6.84 15.85 6.38
C LEU A 113 -6.47 16.54 5.08
N LYS A 114 -5.73 17.63 5.16
CA LYS A 114 -5.16 18.24 3.97
C LYS A 114 -4.12 17.28 3.41
N TYR A 115 -4.33 16.84 2.18
CA TYR A 115 -3.35 16.03 1.47
C TYR A 115 -2.09 16.86 1.23
N MET A 116 -1.00 16.44 1.83
CA MET A 116 0.31 16.98 1.51
C MET A 116 0.96 16.05 0.48
N ASN A 117 0.76 16.35 -0.80
CA ASN A 117 1.48 15.69 -1.86
C ASN A 117 2.91 16.22 -1.85
N SER A 118 3.80 15.53 -1.14
CA SER A 118 5.22 15.75 -1.31
C SER A 118 5.63 15.11 -2.64
N LYS A 119 5.65 15.88 -3.70
CA LYS A 119 6.25 15.44 -4.96
C LYS A 119 7.72 15.14 -4.67
N ILE A 120 8.04 13.85 -4.61
CA ILE A 120 9.41 13.41 -4.41
C ILE A 120 10.12 13.54 -5.76
N GLU A 121 10.96 14.54 -5.87
CA GLU A 121 11.76 14.78 -7.09
C GLU A 121 13.03 13.92 -7.14
N TYR A 122 13.51 13.51 -5.97
CA TYR A 122 14.72 12.68 -5.85
C TYR A 122 14.62 11.76 -4.63
N ILE A 123 15.21 10.59 -4.73
CA ILE A 123 15.36 9.64 -3.63
C ILE A 123 16.69 9.87 -2.97
N ARG A 124 16.70 10.23 -1.69
CA ARG A 124 17.92 10.37 -0.89
C ARG A 124 18.39 8.99 -0.44
N ILE A 125 19.66 8.70 -0.68
CA ILE A 125 20.31 7.45 -0.30
C ILE A 125 21.54 7.70 0.55
N LEU A 126 21.92 6.73 1.36
CA LEU A 126 23.17 6.70 2.10
C LEU A 126 24.08 5.61 1.53
N LYS A 127 25.39 5.77 1.71
CA LYS A 127 26.35 4.71 1.39
C LYS A 127 26.14 3.55 2.35
N GLY A 128 25.94 2.36 1.80
CA GLY A 128 25.88 1.12 2.58
C GLY A 128 27.27 0.58 2.93
N THR A 129 27.31 -0.50 3.71
CA THR A 129 28.55 -1.14 4.21
C THR A 129 29.49 -1.64 3.11
N ASN A 130 28.93 -1.99 1.96
CA ASN A 130 29.69 -2.54 0.83
C ASN A 130 29.86 -1.52 -0.32
N PHE A 131 29.70 -0.23 -0.03
CA PHE A 131 29.80 0.82 -1.05
C PHE A 131 31.16 0.83 -1.77
N ASP A 132 32.23 0.55 -1.05
CA ASP A 132 33.61 0.53 -1.58
C ASP A 132 33.90 -0.67 -2.50
N TYR A 133 32.93 -1.57 -2.67
CA TYR A 133 33.03 -2.70 -3.59
C TYR A 133 32.69 -2.33 -5.03
N PHE A 134 32.22 -1.12 -5.27
CA PHE A 134 31.82 -0.67 -6.61
C PHE A 134 32.85 0.25 -7.24
N PHE A 135 33.01 0.11 -8.56
CA PHE A 135 33.80 1.06 -9.33
C PHE A 135 33.19 2.46 -9.29
N GLU A 136 34.01 3.48 -9.24
CA GLU A 136 33.57 4.87 -9.23
C GLU A 136 32.67 5.20 -10.44
N GLN A 137 33.00 4.65 -11.60
CA GLN A 137 32.16 4.76 -12.79
C GLN A 137 30.76 4.16 -12.60
N SER A 138 30.64 2.99 -11.94
CA SER A 138 29.37 2.36 -11.64
C SER A 138 28.51 3.20 -10.68
N ILE A 139 29.15 3.86 -9.73
CA ILE A 139 28.47 4.78 -8.80
C ILE A 139 27.93 6.00 -9.55
N LYS A 140 28.69 6.57 -10.47
CA LYS A 140 28.24 7.66 -11.33
C LYS A 140 27.06 7.24 -12.21
N GLU A 141 27.13 6.06 -12.82
CA GLU A 141 26.03 5.52 -13.64
C GLU A 141 24.78 5.29 -12.82
N PHE A 142 24.89 4.75 -11.61
CA PHE A 142 23.77 4.52 -10.73
C PHE A 142 23.02 5.81 -10.36
N THR A 143 23.73 6.92 -10.18
CA THR A 143 23.14 8.20 -9.76
C THR A 143 22.72 9.10 -10.92
N SER A 144 23.22 8.85 -12.15
CA SER A 144 23.01 9.73 -13.31
C SER A 144 22.20 9.12 -14.44
N LYS A 145 22.00 7.79 -14.45
CA LYS A 145 21.28 7.08 -15.50
C LYS A 145 19.89 6.70 -15.06
N GLU A 146 19.00 6.51 -16.02
CA GLU A 146 17.62 6.08 -15.77
C GLU A 146 17.55 4.58 -15.56
N PHE A 147 16.68 4.18 -14.63
CA PHE A 147 16.34 2.78 -14.34
C PHE A 147 14.84 2.60 -14.48
N LEU A 148 14.44 1.62 -15.28
CA LEU A 148 13.04 1.27 -15.49
C LEU A 148 12.56 0.31 -14.41
N VAL A 149 11.46 0.63 -13.75
CA VAL A 149 10.79 -0.30 -12.83
C VAL A 149 10.09 -1.39 -13.64
N THR A 150 10.46 -2.64 -13.41
CA THR A 150 9.92 -3.78 -14.15
C THR A 150 8.60 -4.29 -13.55
N LYS A 151 7.89 -5.15 -14.29
CA LYS A 151 6.69 -5.85 -13.81
C LYS A 151 6.97 -6.84 -12.66
N LEU A 152 8.24 -7.18 -12.43
CA LEU A 152 8.69 -8.08 -11.35
C LEU A 152 8.95 -7.30 -10.05
N SER A 153 8.17 -6.29 -9.78
CA SER A 153 8.24 -5.47 -8.58
C SER A 153 7.06 -5.75 -7.67
N ASP A 154 7.33 -5.86 -6.36
CA ASP A 154 6.32 -6.08 -5.33
C ASP A 154 6.66 -5.24 -4.07
N ARG A 155 5.94 -5.49 -2.97
CA ARG A 155 6.20 -4.80 -1.69
C ARG A 155 7.52 -5.16 -1.03
N MET A 156 8.14 -6.27 -1.43
CA MET A 156 9.45 -6.71 -0.92
C MET A 156 10.60 -6.00 -1.61
N GLY A 157 10.40 -5.56 -2.87
CA GLY A 157 11.41 -4.84 -3.61
C GLY A 157 11.00 -4.56 -5.05
N MET A 158 11.59 -3.54 -5.60
CA MET A 158 11.40 -3.17 -7.00
C MET A 158 12.57 -3.68 -7.83
N ARG A 159 12.28 -4.53 -8.81
CA ARG A 159 13.30 -4.95 -9.77
C ARG A 159 13.45 -3.89 -10.85
N LEU A 160 14.65 -3.35 -10.94
CA LEU A 160 15.00 -2.31 -11.89
C LEU A 160 15.74 -2.91 -13.09
N GLN A 161 15.52 -2.35 -14.25
CA GLN A 161 16.30 -2.59 -15.46
C GLN A 161 17.02 -1.30 -15.86
N GLY A 162 18.34 -1.38 -16.05
CA GLY A 162 19.18 -0.23 -16.35
C GLY A 162 20.60 -0.63 -16.67
N PRO A 163 21.56 0.28 -16.60
CA PRO A 163 22.97 0.01 -16.79
C PRO A 163 23.47 -1.10 -15.85
N LYS A 164 24.39 -1.90 -16.34
CA LYS A 164 25.02 -2.94 -15.52
C LYS A 164 25.98 -2.31 -14.54
N ILE A 165 25.63 -2.35 -13.25
CA ILE A 165 26.49 -1.87 -12.17
C ILE A 165 27.56 -2.92 -11.87
N LYS A 166 28.82 -2.59 -12.16
CA LYS A 166 29.95 -3.49 -11.95
C LYS A 166 30.56 -3.27 -10.57
N ASN A 167 30.93 -4.36 -9.91
CA ASN A 167 31.65 -4.37 -8.65
C ASN A 167 33.13 -4.76 -8.85
N LEU A 168 33.95 -4.40 -7.89
CA LEU A 168 35.40 -4.66 -7.86
C LEU A 168 35.72 -6.09 -7.41
N LYS A 169 34.80 -6.69 -6.64
CA LYS A 169 34.97 -8.02 -6.04
C LYS A 169 33.87 -8.95 -6.56
N ASP A 170 34.27 -10.01 -7.21
CA ASP A 170 33.36 -11.09 -7.61
C ASP A 170 33.07 -12.00 -6.42
N THR A 171 32.49 -11.43 -5.37
CA THR A 171 32.23 -12.14 -4.12
C THR A 171 30.76 -11.98 -3.72
N ASN A 172 30.16 -13.08 -3.28
CA ASN A 172 28.90 -13.04 -2.58
C ASN A 172 29.09 -12.29 -1.27
N ILE A 173 28.25 -11.30 -1.02
CA ILE A 173 28.19 -10.62 0.28
C ILE A 173 27.30 -11.43 1.24
N ARG A 174 27.57 -11.33 2.54
CA ARG A 174 26.69 -11.89 3.55
C ARG A 174 25.37 -11.11 3.53
N SER A 175 24.27 -11.84 3.75
CA SER A 175 22.97 -11.19 3.99
C SER A 175 23.04 -10.44 5.31
N GLU A 176 22.82 -9.15 5.25
CA GLU A 176 22.77 -8.26 6.41
C GLU A 176 21.42 -7.57 6.45
N GLY A 177 20.99 -7.15 7.65
CA GLY A 177 19.84 -6.27 7.80
C GLY A 177 20.13 -4.90 7.19
N LEU A 178 19.15 -4.36 6.48
CA LEU A 178 19.19 -3.00 5.90
C LEU A 178 18.59 -2.00 6.88
#